data_7ffcc0a6785228c450812bcc7ab06cf0
#
_entry.id   7ffcc0a6785228c450812bcc7ab06cf0
#
_cell.length_a   1.000
_cell.length_b   1.000
_cell.length_c   1.000
_cell.angle_alpha   90.00
_cell.angle_beta   90.00
_cell.angle_gamma   90.00
#
_symmetry.space_group_name_H-M   'P 1'
#
loop_
_entity.id
_entity.type
_entity.pdbx_description
1 polymer ?
#
loop_
_entity_poly.entity_id
_entity_poly.type
_entity_poly.pdbx_seq_one_letter_code
_entity_poly.pdbx_strand_id
1 'polypeptide(L)'
;MERRDSQEDNNTTLTDMKFDLRPKKLDVYIVKKFITTFFIALLLIIGIVIIFDISEKIDDFVSKEAPLKAVIFDYYVNFVPYFMNMFSPLFVFITVIFFTSKMAADSEIIAILSCGVSFHRMMRPYIFSAAVIALFSLWLNLFIIPDANKTRLDFETQYIKNRYKSVGRNVIGRAHV
;
A
#
# COMPACT_ATOMS: atom_id res chain seq x y z
N MET A 1 -48.53 26.16 -21.16
CA MET A 1 -47.67 25.43 -22.12
C MET A 1 -46.21 25.43 -21.65
N GLU A 2 -45.82 26.41 -20.89
CA GLU A 2 -44.43 26.67 -20.40
C GLU A 2 -43.89 25.73 -19.28
N ARG A 3 -44.78 25.04 -18.55
CA ARG A 3 -44.37 24.14 -17.47
C ARG A 3 -43.94 22.73 -17.91
N ARG A 4 -44.26 22.33 -19.13
CA ARG A 4 -43.85 21.01 -19.65
C ARG A 4 -42.41 21.00 -20.17
N ASP A 5 -42.00 22.11 -20.77
CA ASP A 5 -40.64 22.22 -21.33
C ASP A 5 -39.57 22.25 -20.24
N SER A 6 -39.86 22.81 -19.05
CA SER A 6 -38.93 22.85 -17.91
C SER A 6 -38.70 21.49 -17.21
N GLN A 7 -39.66 20.55 -17.33
CA GLN A 7 -39.52 19.21 -16.79
C GLN A 7 -38.80 18.25 -17.76
N GLU A 8 -38.92 18.50 -19.04
CA GLU A 8 -38.25 17.71 -20.08
C GLU A 8 -36.76 18.03 -20.12
N ASP A 9 -36.35 19.28 -19.93
CA ASP A 9 -34.95 19.71 -19.83
C ASP A 9 -34.26 19.16 -18.58
N ASN A 10 -34.92 19.06 -17.43
CA ASN A 10 -34.35 18.49 -16.23
C ASN A 10 -34.15 16.96 -16.30
N ASN A 11 -35.02 16.25 -17.02
CA ASN A 11 -34.87 14.82 -17.23
C ASN A 11 -33.77 14.50 -18.23
N THR A 12 -33.52 15.35 -19.21
CA THR A 12 -32.44 15.16 -20.20
C THR A 12 -31.07 15.36 -19.56
N THR A 13 -30.95 16.33 -18.65
CA THR A 13 -29.67 16.57 -17.90
C THR A 13 -29.33 15.47 -16.92
N LEU A 14 -30.32 14.78 -16.35
CA LEU A 14 -30.06 13.64 -15.44
C LEU A 14 -29.77 12.33 -16.19
N THR A 15 -30.28 12.20 -17.43
CA THR A 15 -30.07 10.99 -18.26
C THR A 15 -28.72 11.03 -19.01
N ASP A 16 -28.18 12.23 -19.26
CA ASP A 16 -26.88 12.40 -19.91
C ASP A 16 -25.69 12.21 -18.97
N MET A 17 -25.92 12.06 -17.66
CA MET A 17 -24.95 11.51 -16.74
C MET A 17 -24.85 9.97 -16.88
N LYS A 18 -24.95 9.42 -18.07
CA LYS A 18 -24.50 8.06 -18.34
C LYS A 18 -23.02 8.01 -18.03
N PHE A 19 -22.71 7.41 -16.91
CA PHE A 19 -21.38 6.99 -16.49
C PHE A 19 -20.81 6.09 -17.61
N ASP A 20 -20.16 6.71 -18.60
CA ASP A 20 -19.46 5.97 -19.66
C ASP A 20 -18.26 5.28 -19.01
N LEU A 21 -18.51 4.09 -18.49
CA LEU A 21 -17.53 3.22 -17.83
C LEU A 21 -16.53 2.59 -18.82
N ARG A 22 -16.64 2.90 -20.11
CA ARG A 22 -15.70 2.38 -21.10
C ARG A 22 -14.32 2.99 -20.85
N PRO A 23 -13.32 2.17 -20.49
CA PRO A 23 -11.97 2.66 -20.28
C PRO A 23 -11.44 3.21 -21.59
N LYS A 24 -11.23 4.52 -21.65
CA LYS A 24 -10.55 5.13 -22.79
C LYS A 24 -9.03 4.88 -22.63
N LYS A 25 -8.31 4.86 -23.72
CA LYS A 25 -6.85 4.64 -23.72
C LYS A 25 -6.11 5.50 -22.70
N LEU A 26 -6.58 6.73 -22.47
CA LEU A 26 -6.06 7.66 -21.46
C LEU A 26 -6.22 7.12 -20.04
N ASP A 27 -7.40 6.59 -19.70
CA ASP A 27 -7.69 6.09 -18.35
C ASP A 27 -6.78 4.90 -18.00
N VAL A 28 -6.61 3.98 -18.97
CA VAL A 28 -5.70 2.84 -18.83
C VAL A 28 -4.24 3.29 -18.68
N TYR A 29 -3.82 4.30 -19.43
CA TYR A 29 -2.48 4.88 -19.31
C TYR A 29 -2.23 5.43 -17.90
N ILE A 30 -3.16 6.24 -17.38
CA ILE A 30 -3.05 6.83 -16.05
C ILE A 30 -3.04 5.74 -14.97
N VAL A 31 -3.97 4.77 -15.03
CA VAL A 31 -4.04 3.65 -14.08
C VAL A 31 -2.73 2.85 -14.08
N LYS A 32 -2.24 2.46 -15.23
CA LYS A 32 -0.99 1.69 -15.37
C LYS A 32 0.19 2.46 -14.78
N LYS A 33 0.34 3.73 -15.15
CA LYS A 33 1.43 4.60 -14.69
C LYS A 33 1.35 4.81 -13.17
N PHE A 34 0.14 5.03 -12.62
CA PHE A 34 -0.10 5.19 -11.19
C PHE A 34 0.27 3.93 -10.39
N ILE A 35 -0.26 2.77 -10.79
CA ILE A 35 0.00 1.49 -10.11
C ILE A 35 1.49 1.15 -10.18
N THR A 36 2.13 1.34 -11.33
CA THR A 36 3.57 1.11 -11.47
C THR A 36 4.38 2.00 -10.53
N THR A 37 4.05 3.29 -10.45
CA THR A 37 4.71 4.24 -9.53
C THR A 37 4.51 3.85 -8.07
N PHE A 38 3.31 3.40 -7.70
CA PHE A 38 3.00 2.91 -6.36
C PHE A 38 3.88 1.70 -5.98
N PHE A 39 3.95 0.69 -6.83
CA PHE A 39 4.77 -0.49 -6.55
C PHE A 39 6.27 -0.19 -6.50
N ILE A 40 6.77 0.69 -7.37
CA ILE A 40 8.19 1.11 -7.35
C ILE A 40 8.51 1.84 -6.04
N ALA A 41 7.68 2.80 -5.64
CA ALA A 41 7.86 3.55 -4.39
C ALA A 41 7.81 2.62 -3.17
N LEU A 42 6.85 1.70 -3.15
CA LEU A 42 6.66 0.72 -2.10
C LEU A 42 7.86 -0.24 -1.99
N LEU A 43 8.35 -0.77 -3.12
CA LEU A 43 9.51 -1.66 -3.16
C LEU A 43 10.78 -0.97 -2.66
N LEU A 44 11.00 0.29 -3.05
CA LEU A 44 12.13 1.08 -2.59
C LEU A 44 12.12 1.24 -1.06
N ILE A 45 10.98 1.59 -0.48
CA ILE A 45 10.87 1.80 0.96
C ILE A 45 10.95 0.49 1.73
N ILE A 46 10.33 -0.59 1.23
CA ILE A 46 10.47 -1.92 1.84
C ILE A 46 11.94 -2.35 1.86
N GLY A 47 12.68 -2.11 0.78
CA GLY A 47 14.12 -2.37 0.75
C GLY A 47 14.89 -1.65 1.85
N ILE A 48 14.60 -0.36 2.06
CA ILE A 48 15.18 0.44 3.14
C ILE A 48 14.80 -0.14 4.51
N VAL A 49 13.51 -0.44 4.72
CA VAL A 49 13.01 -1.00 5.99
C VAL A 49 13.67 -2.34 6.31
N ILE A 50 13.83 -3.21 5.34
CA ILE A 50 14.53 -4.50 5.52
C ILE A 50 15.98 -4.28 5.94
N ILE A 51 16.69 -3.33 5.33
CA ILE A 51 18.07 -3.03 5.69
C ILE A 51 18.17 -2.54 7.14
N PHE A 52 17.27 -1.66 7.57
CA PHE A 52 17.22 -1.19 8.95
C PHE A 52 16.88 -2.33 9.93
N ASP A 53 15.88 -3.14 9.62
CA ASP A 53 15.47 -4.28 10.45
C ASP A 53 16.60 -5.32 10.60
N ILE A 54 17.35 -5.61 9.52
CA ILE A 54 18.52 -6.46 9.58
C ILE A 54 19.59 -5.85 10.49
N SER A 55 19.87 -4.55 10.34
CA SER A 55 20.89 -3.87 11.13
C SER A 55 20.56 -3.87 12.62
N GLU A 56 19.29 -3.78 12.97
CA GLU A 56 18.82 -3.81 14.37
C GLU A 56 18.90 -5.23 14.98
N LYS A 57 18.61 -6.27 14.18
CA LYS A 57 18.42 -7.65 14.66
C LYS A 57 19.61 -8.58 14.37
N ILE A 58 20.66 -8.06 13.73
CA ILE A 58 21.79 -8.90 13.31
C ILE A 58 22.47 -9.60 14.48
N ASP A 59 22.61 -8.92 15.61
CA ASP A 59 23.21 -9.50 16.82
C ASP A 59 22.38 -10.64 17.40
N ASP A 60 21.05 -10.54 17.32
CA ASP A 60 20.14 -11.59 17.77
C ASP A 60 20.16 -12.80 16.82
N PHE A 61 20.27 -12.58 15.52
CA PHE A 61 20.34 -13.65 14.52
C PHE A 61 21.67 -14.43 14.62
N VAL A 62 22.78 -13.72 14.82
CA VAL A 62 24.11 -14.33 14.94
C VAL A 62 24.28 -15.03 16.29
N SER A 63 23.87 -14.39 17.38
CA SER A 63 24.05 -14.96 18.74
C SER A 63 23.24 -16.23 18.99
N LYS A 64 22.18 -16.46 18.23
CA LYS A 64 21.29 -17.64 18.34
C LYS A 64 21.44 -18.63 17.20
N GLU A 65 22.49 -18.45 16.37
CA GLU A 65 22.75 -19.32 15.21
C GLU A 65 21.48 -19.54 14.34
N ALA A 66 20.67 -18.49 14.16
CA ALA A 66 19.46 -18.61 13.38
C ALA A 66 19.79 -18.99 11.93
N PRO A 67 19.23 -20.07 11.38
CA PRO A 67 19.54 -20.48 10.02
C PRO A 67 19.07 -19.43 9.03
N LEU A 68 19.94 -18.99 8.13
CA LEU A 68 19.64 -17.96 7.11
C LEU A 68 18.36 -18.25 6.31
N LYS A 69 18.06 -19.53 6.07
CA LYS A 69 16.80 -19.94 5.44
C LYS A 69 15.58 -19.52 6.27
N ALA A 70 15.58 -19.76 7.56
CA ALA A 70 14.47 -19.38 8.44
C ALA A 70 14.35 -17.84 8.53
N VAL A 71 15.46 -17.11 8.60
CA VAL A 71 15.43 -15.64 8.58
C VAL A 71 14.79 -15.12 7.31
N ILE A 72 15.11 -15.66 6.14
CA ILE A 72 14.55 -15.18 4.86
C ILE A 72 13.10 -15.62 4.69
N PHE A 73 12.81 -16.92 4.86
CA PHE A 73 11.48 -17.47 4.49
C PHE A 73 10.46 -17.37 5.62
N ASP A 74 10.84 -17.61 6.87
CA ASP A 74 9.90 -17.58 7.99
C ASP A 74 9.72 -16.15 8.55
N TYR A 75 10.76 -15.32 8.46
CA TYR A 75 10.69 -13.95 8.94
C TYR A 75 10.39 -12.94 7.83
N TYR A 76 11.28 -12.73 6.85
CA TYR A 76 11.12 -11.65 5.87
C TYR A 76 9.99 -11.87 4.88
N VAL A 77 9.76 -13.08 4.39
CA VAL A 77 8.62 -13.36 3.48
C VAL A 77 7.28 -13.06 4.16
N ASN A 78 7.20 -13.27 5.48
CA ASN A 78 5.98 -12.99 6.25
C ASN A 78 5.93 -11.54 6.79
N PHE A 79 7.08 -10.90 6.99
CA PHE A 79 7.19 -9.51 7.42
C PHE A 79 6.76 -8.54 6.33
N VAL A 80 7.20 -8.75 5.08
CA VAL A 80 6.96 -7.87 3.94
C VAL A 80 5.45 -7.63 3.69
N PRO A 81 4.58 -8.64 3.54
CA PRO A 81 3.15 -8.42 3.32
C PRO A 81 2.47 -7.66 4.46
N TYR A 82 2.84 -7.95 5.69
CA TYR A 82 2.34 -7.23 6.87
C TYR A 82 2.70 -5.74 6.80
N PHE A 83 3.96 -5.43 6.51
CA PHE A 83 4.47 -4.07 6.44
C PHE A 83 3.89 -3.29 5.27
N MET A 84 3.79 -3.95 4.09
CA MET A 84 3.11 -3.40 2.91
C MET A 84 1.69 -2.96 3.22
N ASN A 85 0.94 -3.82 3.89
CA ASN A 85 -0.45 -3.54 4.21
C ASN A 85 -0.60 -2.43 5.25
N MET A 86 0.22 -2.44 6.29
CA MET A 86 0.21 -1.43 7.35
C MET A 86 0.46 -0.01 6.81
N PHE A 87 1.39 0.13 5.86
CA PHE A 87 1.75 1.42 5.28
C PHE A 87 1.06 1.73 3.95
N SER A 88 0.24 0.82 3.42
CA SER A 88 -0.46 0.99 2.14
C SER A 88 -1.20 2.33 2.01
N PRO A 89 -1.97 2.82 3.00
CA PRO A 89 -2.66 4.11 2.89
C PRO A 89 -1.69 5.28 2.74
N LEU A 90 -0.57 5.25 3.47
CA LEU A 90 0.48 6.27 3.39
C LEU A 90 1.13 6.27 2.00
N PHE A 91 1.42 5.08 1.46
CA PHE A 91 2.02 4.97 0.13
C PHE A 91 1.09 5.40 -0.98
N VAL A 92 -0.20 5.12 -0.88
CA VAL A 92 -1.20 5.65 -1.82
C VAL A 92 -1.16 7.17 -1.82
N PHE A 93 -1.15 7.80 -0.64
CA PHE A 93 -1.08 9.25 -0.50
C PHE A 93 0.19 9.85 -1.13
N ILE A 94 1.36 9.30 -0.80
CA ILE A 94 2.65 9.72 -1.37
C ILE A 94 2.64 9.54 -2.89
N THR A 95 2.13 8.43 -3.38
CA THR A 95 2.06 8.15 -4.83
C THR A 95 1.17 9.13 -5.55
N VAL A 96 0.02 9.51 -4.98
CA VAL A 96 -0.87 10.53 -5.57
C VAL A 96 -0.11 11.85 -5.73
N ILE A 97 0.56 12.32 -4.68
CA ILE A 97 1.32 13.57 -4.72
C ILE A 97 2.44 13.50 -5.75
N PHE A 98 3.28 12.48 -5.66
CA PHE A 98 4.44 12.32 -6.54
C PHE A 98 4.04 12.18 -8.01
N PHE A 99 3.05 11.35 -8.27
CA PHE A 99 2.55 11.11 -9.61
C PHE A 99 1.92 12.37 -10.23
N THR A 100 1.09 13.08 -9.44
CA THR A 100 0.46 14.34 -9.88
C THR A 100 1.51 15.41 -10.14
N SER A 101 2.50 15.57 -9.25
CA SER A 101 3.60 16.50 -9.41
C SER A 101 4.40 16.21 -10.68
N LYS A 102 4.70 14.93 -10.93
CA LYS A 102 5.42 14.53 -12.14
C LYS A 102 4.63 14.81 -13.41
N MET A 103 3.34 14.47 -13.45
CA MET A 103 2.48 14.81 -14.60
C MET A 103 2.34 16.31 -14.83
N ALA A 104 2.35 17.10 -13.76
CA ALA A 104 2.32 18.56 -13.86
C ALA A 104 3.65 19.10 -14.41
N ALA A 105 4.78 18.61 -13.92
CA ALA A 105 6.12 19.00 -14.40
C ALA A 105 6.32 18.64 -15.88
N ASP A 106 5.85 17.47 -16.31
CA ASP A 106 5.92 17.03 -17.70
C ASP A 106 4.86 17.70 -18.61
N SER A 107 4.09 18.68 -18.08
CA SER A 107 2.98 19.38 -18.77
C SER A 107 1.86 18.45 -19.29
N GLU A 108 1.84 17.20 -18.87
CA GLU A 108 0.83 16.21 -19.30
C GLU A 108 -0.58 16.63 -18.87
N ILE A 109 -0.72 17.20 -17.66
CA ILE A 109 -2.02 17.68 -17.14
C ILE A 109 -2.56 18.80 -18.02
N ILE A 110 -1.72 19.78 -18.38
CA ILE A 110 -2.11 20.90 -19.23
C ILE A 110 -2.51 20.40 -20.62
N ALA A 111 -1.74 19.49 -21.19
CA ALA A 111 -2.04 18.89 -22.49
C ALA A 111 -3.40 18.16 -22.48
N ILE A 112 -3.70 17.37 -21.44
CA ILE A 112 -4.98 16.65 -21.30
C ILE A 112 -6.14 17.61 -21.19
N LEU A 113 -6.03 18.67 -20.36
CA LEU A 113 -7.07 19.67 -20.17
C LEU A 113 -7.29 20.51 -21.44
N SER A 114 -6.23 20.84 -22.18
CA SER A 114 -6.31 21.58 -23.45
C SER A 114 -7.03 20.77 -24.55
N CYS A 115 -7.04 19.44 -24.46
CA CYS A 115 -7.82 18.57 -25.33
C CYS A 115 -9.32 18.51 -24.97
N GLY A 116 -9.80 19.37 -24.05
CA GLY A 116 -11.21 19.44 -23.62
C GLY A 116 -11.63 18.34 -22.62
N VAL A 117 -10.69 17.61 -22.03
CA VAL A 117 -10.98 16.64 -20.96
C VAL A 117 -11.24 17.39 -19.67
N SER A 118 -12.43 17.20 -19.05
CA SER A 118 -12.72 17.84 -17.76
C SER A 118 -11.84 17.29 -16.64
N PHE A 119 -11.50 18.12 -15.66
CA PHE A 119 -10.70 17.73 -14.48
C PHE A 119 -11.30 16.53 -13.73
N HIS A 120 -12.62 16.52 -13.52
CA HIS A 120 -13.31 15.41 -12.87
C HIS A 120 -13.15 14.08 -13.61
N ARG A 121 -13.10 14.12 -14.93
CA ARG A 121 -12.84 12.93 -15.74
C ARG A 121 -11.42 12.43 -15.58
N MET A 122 -10.45 13.32 -15.51
CA MET A 122 -9.05 12.97 -15.26
C MET A 122 -8.85 12.36 -13.86
N MET A 123 -9.65 12.75 -12.87
CA MET A 123 -9.58 12.20 -11.51
C MET A 123 -10.15 10.78 -11.35
N ARG A 124 -11.03 10.33 -12.26
CA ARG A 124 -11.63 8.99 -12.19
C ARG A 124 -10.63 7.85 -12.15
N PRO A 125 -9.61 7.78 -13.03
CA PRO A 125 -8.61 6.72 -12.97
C PRO A 125 -7.79 6.71 -11.67
N TYR A 126 -7.58 7.85 -11.00
CA TYR A 126 -6.93 7.91 -9.69
C TYR A 126 -7.77 7.21 -8.61
N ILE A 127 -9.06 7.56 -8.55
CA ILE A 127 -10.00 6.95 -7.59
C ILE A 127 -10.11 5.44 -7.85
N PHE A 128 -10.19 5.04 -9.11
CA PHE A 128 -10.24 3.63 -9.48
C PHE A 128 -8.97 2.89 -9.06
N SER A 129 -7.78 3.46 -9.31
CA SER A 129 -6.51 2.88 -8.90
C SER A 129 -6.39 2.75 -7.39
N ALA A 130 -6.79 3.77 -6.65
CA ALA A 130 -6.81 3.75 -5.18
C ALA A 130 -7.78 2.69 -4.64
N ALA A 131 -8.97 2.56 -5.25
CA ALA A 131 -9.95 1.53 -4.90
C ALA A 131 -9.41 0.11 -5.13
N VAL A 132 -8.73 -0.12 -6.27
CA VAL A 132 -8.08 -1.42 -6.55
C VAL A 132 -7.02 -1.76 -5.50
N ILE A 133 -6.17 -0.79 -5.14
CA ILE A 133 -5.15 -0.99 -4.10
C ILE A 133 -5.81 -1.26 -2.74
N ALA A 134 -6.86 -0.52 -2.39
CA ALA A 134 -7.60 -0.72 -1.14
C ALA A 134 -8.25 -2.12 -1.06
N LEU A 135 -8.85 -2.60 -2.14
CA LEU A 135 -9.42 -3.95 -2.23
C LEU A 135 -8.33 -5.02 -2.12
N PHE A 136 -7.20 -4.82 -2.78
CA PHE A 136 -6.05 -5.71 -2.67
C PHE A 136 -5.49 -5.75 -1.25
N SER A 137 -5.34 -4.59 -0.61
CA SER A 137 -4.93 -4.48 0.80
C SER A 137 -5.91 -5.17 1.75
N LEU A 138 -7.21 -5.02 1.52
CA LEU A 138 -8.24 -5.73 2.29
C LEU A 138 -8.14 -7.24 2.11
N TRP A 139 -7.95 -7.72 0.90
CA TRP A 139 -7.76 -9.14 0.61
C TRP A 139 -6.52 -9.71 1.31
N LEU A 140 -5.38 -9.01 1.24
CA LEU A 140 -4.16 -9.37 1.97
C LEU A 140 -4.42 -9.46 3.48
N ASN A 141 -5.16 -8.50 4.04
CA ASN A 141 -5.47 -8.44 5.47
C ASN A 141 -6.33 -9.61 5.95
N LEU A 142 -7.27 -10.06 5.11
CA LEU A 142 -8.18 -11.15 5.48
C LEU A 142 -7.55 -12.54 5.33
N PHE A 143 -6.72 -12.75 4.30
CA PHE A 143 -6.26 -14.09 3.92
C PHE A 143 -4.78 -14.35 4.19
N ILE A 144 -3.91 -13.40 3.94
CA ILE A 144 -2.45 -13.61 3.99
C ILE A 144 -1.86 -13.16 5.33
N ILE A 145 -2.25 -11.98 5.81
CA ILE A 145 -1.64 -11.39 7.00
C ILE A 145 -1.85 -12.21 8.29
N PRO A 146 -3.01 -12.83 8.56
CA PRO A 146 -3.19 -13.61 9.78
C PRO A 146 -2.19 -14.76 9.91
N ASP A 147 -1.96 -15.50 8.83
CA ASP A 147 -1.04 -16.64 8.84
C ASP A 147 0.42 -16.17 8.80
N ALA A 148 0.73 -15.19 7.97
CA ALA A 148 2.04 -14.57 7.91
C ALA A 148 2.48 -13.99 9.27
N ASN A 149 1.56 -13.33 9.98
CA ASN A 149 1.85 -12.73 11.28
C ASN A 149 2.07 -13.79 12.38
N LYS A 150 1.34 -14.91 12.34
CA LYS A 150 1.59 -16.03 13.26
C LYS A 150 3.00 -16.57 13.08
N THR A 151 3.39 -16.92 11.85
CA THR A 151 4.72 -17.47 11.53
C THR A 151 5.83 -16.51 11.95
N ARG A 152 5.65 -15.20 11.69
CA ARG A 152 6.60 -14.18 12.11
C ARG A 152 6.73 -14.08 13.63
N LEU A 153 5.60 -14.05 14.35
CA LEU A 153 5.60 -13.96 15.81
C LEU A 153 6.18 -15.20 16.49
N ASP A 154 5.97 -16.38 15.93
CA ASP A 154 6.58 -17.62 16.40
C ASP A 154 8.10 -17.56 16.24
N PHE A 155 8.58 -17.09 15.10
CA PHE A 155 10.01 -16.86 14.87
C PHE A 155 10.58 -15.80 15.84
N GLU A 156 9.91 -14.66 16.01
CA GLU A 156 10.34 -13.63 16.96
C GLU A 156 10.39 -14.14 18.40
N THR A 157 9.40 -14.93 18.82
CA THR A 157 9.40 -15.53 20.16
C THR A 157 10.52 -16.54 20.35
N GLN A 158 10.86 -17.31 19.33
CA GLN A 158 11.89 -18.33 19.40
C GLN A 158 13.30 -17.73 19.37
N TYR A 159 13.55 -16.76 18.48
CA TYR A 159 14.90 -16.25 18.23
C TYR A 159 15.16 -14.85 18.80
N ILE A 160 14.17 -14.03 19.06
CA ILE A 160 14.34 -12.64 19.51
C ILE A 160 13.90 -12.46 20.98
N LYS A 161 12.67 -12.80 21.32
CA LYS A 161 12.06 -12.51 22.64
C LYS A 161 12.54 -13.40 23.80
N ASN A 162 13.17 -14.54 23.55
CA ASN A 162 13.66 -15.41 24.62
C ASN A 162 14.72 -14.74 25.52
N ARG A 163 15.37 -13.69 25.05
CA ARG A 163 16.37 -12.93 25.82
C ARG A 163 15.74 -12.18 27.00
N TYR A 164 14.55 -11.62 26.81
CA TYR A 164 13.88 -10.86 27.91
C TYR A 164 13.35 -11.76 29.02
N LYS A 165 12.92 -12.98 28.71
CA LYS A 165 12.45 -13.94 29.73
C LYS A 165 13.60 -14.49 30.59
N SER A 166 14.77 -14.69 30.04
CA SER A 166 15.95 -15.19 30.78
C SER A 166 16.55 -14.11 31.69
N VAL A 167 16.59 -12.85 31.23
CA VAL A 167 17.08 -11.71 32.03
C VAL A 167 16.15 -11.44 33.21
N GLY A 168 14.84 -11.43 32.98
CA GLY A 168 13.85 -11.21 34.06
C GLY A 168 13.92 -12.30 35.13
N ARG A 169 14.13 -13.57 34.76
CA ARG A 169 14.26 -14.69 35.70
C ARG A 169 15.53 -14.63 36.53
N ASN A 170 16.64 -14.18 35.93
CA ASN A 170 17.90 -14.03 36.63
C ASN A 170 17.94 -12.84 37.59
N VAL A 171 17.21 -11.77 37.28
CA VAL A 171 17.10 -10.59 38.16
C VAL A 171 16.24 -10.89 39.37
N ILE A 172 15.11 -11.62 39.21
CA ILE A 172 14.22 -12.00 40.28
C ILE A 172 14.88 -13.05 41.20
N GLY A 173 15.65 -14.00 40.63
CA GLY A 173 16.39 -15.02 41.39
C GLY A 173 17.51 -14.47 42.28
N ARG A 174 18.07 -13.29 41.98
CA ARG A 174 19.11 -12.63 42.77
C ARG A 174 18.57 -11.74 43.88
N ALA A 175 17.26 -11.41 43.86
CA ALA A 175 16.63 -10.58 44.87
C ALA A 175 16.15 -11.38 46.10
N HIS A 176 16.29 -12.71 46.12
CA HIS A 176 15.85 -13.61 47.19
C HIS A 176 17.02 -14.37 47.85
N VAL A 177 18.25 -13.87 47.78
CA VAL A 177 19.39 -14.40 48.54
C VAL A 177 19.92 -13.40 49.53
#